data_cd78bf8fd016f3c2efc251468cff49b3
#
_entry.id   cd78bf8fd016f3c2efc251468cff49b3
#
_cell.length_a   1.000
_cell.length_b   1.000
_cell.length_c   1.000
_cell.angle_alpha   90.00
_cell.angle_beta   90.00
_cell.angle_gamma   90.00
#
_symmetry.space_group_name_H-M   'P 1'
#
loop_
_entity.id
_entity.type
_entity.pdbx_description
1 polymer ?
#
loop_
_entity_poly.entity_id
_entity_poly.type
_entity_poly.pdbx_seq_one_letter_code
_entity_poly.pdbx_strand_id
1 'polypeptide(L)'
;MSKLQKILAGIIAVCVVFFGFVVVRIVAAPNDTSVKLAKIPQDKQLGKEAYKEAYPLEYNSFMKNNDTSPSPTGYGGAQAENSHLTEQPEMVENFKGYKFAIQYDDDRGHTYAGIDFKNTKRLPGQKGNCITCKSSYMYDVYYKQSGWDYASKPIDEVMAPIEDDQWFGCSTCHDPETMELRVYQQGFIDSMARRGIDVNNASHNDKRAYVCAQCHNEYYFTKEDGRVNHPFDNGLDAESEYEFYQSGQAGAFKQDWIHADSKAPMLKAQHPDFETWATSVHADAGVTCVDCHMPYMRENGQKYTSHWMTNPLKTTEESCLKCHDESAETLKARVQTIGDNTFKLQRIAGKTVAQAHKTIKAAMDAGATDEQLEEPRQLVREAQWYWDWVAAENGMGFHNPDKIMRTLGLSIDKAHQCIEKTNAIMKGSL
;
A
#
# COMPACT_ATOMS: atom_id res chain seq x y z
N MET A 1 20.80 -50.95 49.89
CA MET A 1 19.63 -50.29 49.28
C MET A 1 18.36 -51.01 49.69
N SER A 2 17.40 -50.31 50.26
CA SER A 2 16.09 -50.85 50.58
C SER A 2 15.33 -51.25 49.28
N LYS A 3 14.29 -52.12 49.47
CA LYS A 3 13.45 -52.53 48.32
C LYS A 3 12.84 -51.33 47.57
N LEU A 4 12.51 -50.28 48.33
CA LEU A 4 11.98 -49.01 47.78
C LEU A 4 13.04 -48.25 46.95
N GLN A 5 14.30 -48.18 47.39
CA GLN A 5 15.40 -47.57 46.69
C GLN A 5 15.72 -48.25 45.35
N LYS A 6 15.59 -49.59 45.30
CA LYS A 6 15.78 -50.37 44.06
C LYS A 6 14.65 -50.11 43.07
N ILE A 7 13.41 -50.00 43.55
CA ILE A 7 12.25 -49.66 42.70
C ILE A 7 12.40 -48.21 42.12
N LEU A 8 12.77 -47.27 43.01
CA LEU A 8 12.96 -45.85 42.57
C LEU A 8 14.09 -45.71 41.53
N ALA A 9 15.21 -46.41 41.76
CA ALA A 9 16.32 -46.44 40.82
C ALA A 9 15.92 -47.04 39.44
N GLY A 10 15.07 -48.07 39.44
CA GLY A 10 14.51 -48.67 38.23
C GLY A 10 13.61 -47.70 37.47
N ILE A 11 12.72 -46.97 38.17
CA ILE A 11 11.84 -45.96 37.55
C ILE A 11 12.66 -44.80 36.94
N ILE A 12 13.67 -44.29 37.66
CA ILE A 12 14.56 -43.24 37.17
C ILE A 12 15.31 -43.71 35.92
N ALA A 13 15.84 -44.94 35.91
CA ALA A 13 16.52 -45.48 34.74
C ALA A 13 15.59 -45.57 33.50
N VAL A 14 14.35 -46.04 33.70
CA VAL A 14 13.36 -46.09 32.62
C VAL A 14 13.00 -44.67 32.12
N CYS A 15 12.81 -43.69 33.00
CA CYS A 15 12.55 -42.31 32.61
C CYS A 15 13.72 -41.69 31.83
N VAL A 16 14.97 -41.93 32.27
CA VAL A 16 16.16 -41.44 31.57
C VAL A 16 16.29 -42.04 30.16
N VAL A 17 16.04 -43.35 30.04
CA VAL A 17 16.05 -44.03 28.73
C VAL A 17 14.93 -43.52 27.82
N PHE A 18 13.72 -43.33 28.39
CA PHE A 18 12.58 -42.79 27.61
C PHE A 18 12.82 -41.33 27.19
N PHE A 19 13.32 -40.49 28.11
CA PHE A 19 13.67 -39.12 27.79
C PHE A 19 14.81 -39.04 26.76
N GLY A 20 15.84 -39.87 26.91
CA GLY A 20 16.93 -39.98 25.93
C GLY A 20 16.43 -40.43 24.56
N PHE A 21 15.49 -41.38 24.51
CA PHE A 21 14.89 -41.84 23.26
C PHE A 21 14.03 -40.76 22.58
N VAL A 22 13.25 -39.99 23.38
CA VAL A 22 12.44 -38.84 22.89
C VAL A 22 13.34 -37.74 22.38
N VAL A 23 14.42 -37.39 23.10
CA VAL A 23 15.39 -36.36 22.64
C VAL A 23 16.11 -36.81 21.39
N VAL A 24 16.55 -38.06 21.30
CA VAL A 24 17.17 -38.62 20.08
C VAL A 24 16.18 -38.60 18.88
N ARG A 25 14.90 -38.90 19.14
CA ARG A 25 13.87 -38.81 18.09
C ARG A 25 13.61 -37.38 17.63
N ILE A 26 13.66 -36.41 18.55
CA ILE A 26 13.48 -34.97 18.19
C ILE A 26 14.71 -34.44 17.46
N VAL A 27 15.93 -34.84 17.86
CA VAL A 27 17.19 -34.39 17.24
C VAL A 27 17.50 -35.16 15.95
N ALA A 28 17.10 -36.43 15.88
CA ALA A 28 17.30 -37.27 14.67
C ALA A 28 16.10 -37.32 13.73
N ALA A 29 15.02 -36.58 14.04
CA ALA A 29 14.00 -36.32 13.02
C ALA A 29 14.71 -35.57 11.88
N PRO A 30 14.73 -36.14 10.67
CA PRO A 30 15.30 -35.40 9.56
C PRO A 30 14.57 -34.06 9.47
N ASN A 31 15.31 -32.97 9.64
CA ASN A 31 14.86 -31.65 9.22
C ASN A 31 14.75 -31.66 7.66
N ASP A 32 13.97 -32.60 7.15
CA ASP A 32 13.55 -32.53 5.75
C ASP A 32 12.42 -31.46 5.70
N THR A 33 12.84 -30.22 5.89
CA THR A 33 12.06 -29.04 5.58
C THR A 33 12.19 -28.70 4.10
N SER A 34 12.73 -29.61 3.27
CA SER A 34 12.60 -29.49 1.83
C SER A 34 11.11 -29.69 1.50
N VAL A 35 10.36 -28.58 1.59
CA VAL A 35 9.06 -28.48 0.93
C VAL A 35 9.36 -28.84 -0.53
N LYS A 36 8.90 -30.01 -0.98
CA LYS A 36 8.98 -30.34 -2.38
C LYS A 36 8.14 -29.30 -3.10
N LEU A 37 8.81 -28.31 -3.69
CA LEU A 37 8.15 -27.30 -4.49
C LEU A 37 7.38 -28.03 -5.58
N ALA A 38 6.09 -27.86 -5.62
CA ALA A 38 5.27 -28.40 -6.70
C ALA A 38 5.62 -27.61 -7.97
N LYS A 39 5.96 -28.31 -9.03
CA LYS A 39 6.25 -27.68 -10.30
C LYS A 39 4.96 -27.27 -10.99
N ILE A 40 4.73 -25.97 -11.09
CA ILE A 40 3.65 -25.41 -11.88
C ILE A 40 4.09 -25.43 -13.36
N PRO A 41 3.28 -25.96 -14.30
CA PRO A 41 3.59 -25.91 -15.72
C PRO A 41 3.84 -24.47 -16.19
N GLN A 42 4.86 -24.26 -17.00
CA GLN A 42 5.34 -22.94 -17.40
C GLN A 42 4.24 -22.09 -18.07
N ASP A 43 3.40 -22.70 -18.87
CA ASP A 43 2.25 -22.07 -19.55
C ASP A 43 1.12 -21.65 -18.59
N LYS A 44 1.14 -22.13 -17.33
CA LYS A 44 0.14 -21.86 -16.30
C LYS A 44 0.65 -21.03 -15.13
N GLN A 45 1.93 -20.68 -15.11
CA GLN A 45 2.58 -20.02 -13.96
C GLN A 45 2.01 -18.64 -13.61
N LEU A 46 1.39 -17.96 -14.56
CA LEU A 46 0.78 -16.64 -14.32
C LEU A 46 -0.64 -16.74 -13.76
N GLY A 47 -1.33 -17.86 -13.97
CA GLY A 47 -2.68 -18.10 -13.47
C GLY A 47 -2.67 -18.58 -12.02
N LYS A 48 -3.50 -17.98 -11.15
CA LYS A 48 -3.58 -18.38 -9.74
C LYS A 48 -4.20 -19.75 -9.50
N GLU A 49 -5.10 -20.20 -10.40
CA GLU A 49 -5.80 -21.50 -10.27
C GLU A 49 -4.80 -22.69 -10.34
N ALA A 50 -3.68 -22.53 -11.05
CA ALA A 50 -2.66 -23.58 -11.17
C ALA A 50 -2.00 -23.91 -9.80
N TYR A 51 -2.09 -23.03 -8.82
CA TYR A 51 -1.51 -23.21 -7.50
C TYR A 51 -2.43 -23.92 -6.50
N LYS A 52 -3.70 -24.08 -6.82
CA LYS A 52 -4.73 -24.62 -5.93
C LYS A 52 -4.43 -26.01 -5.37
N GLU A 53 -3.96 -26.91 -6.23
CA GLU A 53 -3.63 -28.28 -5.81
C GLU A 53 -2.23 -28.36 -5.14
N ALA A 54 -1.32 -27.49 -5.57
CA ALA A 54 0.03 -27.46 -5.09
C ALA A 54 0.17 -26.83 -3.70
N TYR A 55 -0.61 -25.79 -3.44
CA TYR A 55 -0.56 -24.96 -2.23
C TYR A 55 -1.99 -24.67 -1.70
N PRO A 56 -2.73 -25.71 -1.28
CA PRO A 56 -4.17 -25.59 -1.00
C PRO A 56 -4.49 -24.64 0.18
N LEU A 57 -3.65 -24.58 1.23
CA LEU A 57 -3.89 -23.69 2.38
C LEU A 57 -3.67 -22.24 2.01
N GLU A 58 -2.59 -21.95 1.31
CA GLU A 58 -2.25 -20.63 0.81
C GLU A 58 -3.30 -20.15 -0.21
N TYR A 59 -3.67 -20.99 -1.17
CA TYR A 59 -4.70 -20.69 -2.17
C TYR A 59 -6.08 -20.44 -1.50
N ASN A 60 -6.51 -21.30 -0.58
CA ASN A 60 -7.79 -21.13 0.09
C ASN A 60 -7.83 -19.85 0.94
N SER A 61 -6.73 -19.51 1.59
CA SER A 61 -6.62 -18.25 2.34
C SER A 61 -6.55 -17.04 1.39
N PHE A 62 -5.89 -17.14 0.23
CA PHE A 62 -5.91 -16.12 -0.81
C PHE A 62 -7.34 -15.84 -1.30
N MET A 63 -8.15 -16.88 -1.52
CA MET A 63 -9.54 -16.72 -1.96
C MET A 63 -10.44 -16.02 -0.92
N LYS A 64 -10.01 -15.92 0.36
CA LYS A 64 -10.70 -15.07 1.35
C LYS A 64 -10.61 -13.57 1.04
N ASN A 65 -9.74 -13.13 0.13
CA ASN A 65 -9.75 -11.76 -0.39
C ASN A 65 -11.04 -11.42 -1.19
N ASN A 66 -11.92 -12.38 -1.38
CA ASN A 66 -13.30 -12.16 -1.84
C ASN A 66 -14.22 -11.57 -0.74
N ASP A 67 -13.76 -11.52 0.53
CA ASP A 67 -14.55 -10.93 1.61
C ASP A 67 -14.73 -9.43 1.38
N THR A 68 -15.98 -9.00 1.29
CA THR A 68 -16.39 -7.60 1.11
C THR A 68 -17.05 -7.04 2.38
N SER A 69 -16.83 -7.68 3.53
CA SER A 69 -17.35 -7.19 4.81
C SER A 69 -16.67 -5.88 5.21
N PRO A 70 -17.37 -5.01 5.96
CA PRO A 70 -16.81 -3.75 6.45
C PRO A 70 -15.51 -3.94 7.23
N SER A 71 -14.65 -2.91 7.18
CA SER A 71 -13.49 -2.83 8.07
C SER A 71 -13.96 -2.82 9.54
N PRO A 72 -13.27 -3.52 10.46
CA PRO A 72 -13.59 -3.49 11.88
C PRO A 72 -13.57 -2.10 12.53
N THR A 73 -12.84 -1.15 11.94
CA THR A 73 -12.77 0.25 12.39
C THR A 73 -13.83 1.15 11.75
N GLY A 74 -14.51 0.69 10.70
CA GLY A 74 -15.39 1.52 9.87
C GLY A 74 -14.65 2.47 8.92
N TYR A 75 -13.31 2.43 8.89
CA TYR A 75 -12.50 3.21 7.97
C TYR A 75 -11.91 2.29 6.89
N GLY A 76 -12.08 2.68 5.62
CA GLY A 76 -11.74 1.84 4.49
C GLY A 76 -12.55 0.54 4.50
N GLY A 77 -12.08 -0.43 3.80
CA GLY A 77 -12.72 -1.73 3.73
C GLY A 77 -12.75 -2.24 2.29
N ALA A 78 -13.67 -3.16 2.01
CA ALA A 78 -13.79 -3.79 0.71
C ALA A 78 -15.24 -3.69 0.17
N GLN A 79 -15.95 -2.63 0.52
CA GLN A 79 -17.34 -2.41 0.13
C GLN A 79 -17.39 -1.68 -1.21
N ALA A 80 -17.70 -2.38 -2.29
CA ALA A 80 -17.72 -1.84 -3.65
C ALA A 80 -18.66 -0.63 -3.87
N GLU A 81 -19.63 -0.43 -3.00
CA GLU A 81 -20.63 0.65 -3.13
C GLU A 81 -20.32 1.86 -2.25
N ASN A 82 -19.27 1.79 -1.45
CA ASN A 82 -18.89 2.89 -0.58
C ASN A 82 -18.05 3.92 -1.35
N SER A 83 -18.53 5.14 -1.45
CA SER A 83 -17.88 6.20 -2.22
C SER A 83 -17.30 7.28 -1.31
N HIS A 84 -15.98 7.43 -1.34
CA HIS A 84 -15.27 8.49 -0.63
C HIS A 84 -15.74 9.90 -1.05
N LEU A 85 -16.19 10.10 -2.29
CA LEU A 85 -16.75 11.38 -2.73
C LEU A 85 -18.06 11.73 -2.00
N THR A 86 -18.81 10.72 -1.55
CA THR A 86 -20.03 10.92 -0.75
C THR A 86 -19.70 11.14 0.73
N GLU A 87 -18.78 10.35 1.27
CA GLU A 87 -18.37 10.44 2.67
C GLU A 87 -17.60 11.74 2.98
N GLN A 88 -16.80 12.18 2.01
CA GLN A 88 -15.89 13.32 2.13
C GLN A 88 -16.17 14.34 0.99
N PRO A 89 -17.28 15.09 1.05
CA PRO A 89 -17.69 15.98 -0.06
C PRO A 89 -16.69 17.10 -0.37
N GLU A 90 -15.75 17.42 0.52
CA GLU A 90 -14.63 18.32 0.22
C GLU A 90 -13.67 17.74 -0.85
N MET A 91 -13.63 16.41 -1.04
CA MET A 91 -12.86 15.82 -2.15
C MET A 91 -13.36 16.29 -3.51
N VAL A 92 -14.67 16.48 -3.66
CA VAL A 92 -15.27 16.97 -4.91
C VAL A 92 -14.73 18.36 -5.26
N GLU A 93 -14.55 19.22 -4.27
CA GLU A 93 -13.95 20.55 -4.48
C GLU A 93 -12.45 20.43 -4.72
N ASN A 94 -11.73 19.72 -3.88
CA ASN A 94 -10.26 19.60 -3.94
C ASN A 94 -9.76 18.98 -5.24
N PHE A 95 -10.51 18.03 -5.82
CA PHE A 95 -10.13 17.36 -7.08
C PHE A 95 -10.83 17.95 -8.32
N LYS A 96 -11.42 19.14 -8.21
CA LYS A 96 -12.16 19.75 -9.31
C LYS A 96 -11.29 19.97 -10.56
N GLY A 97 -11.71 19.38 -11.67
CA GLY A 97 -10.95 19.37 -12.91
C GLY A 97 -10.03 18.15 -13.10
N TYR A 98 -9.85 17.31 -12.08
CA TYR A 98 -9.10 16.07 -12.21
C TYR A 98 -9.98 14.98 -12.84
N LYS A 99 -9.55 14.45 -13.97
CA LYS A 99 -10.36 13.49 -14.75
C LYS A 99 -10.68 12.20 -14.03
N PHE A 100 -9.82 11.79 -13.09
CA PHE A 100 -10.01 10.59 -12.29
C PHE A 100 -10.99 10.76 -11.12
N ALA A 101 -11.32 12.00 -10.72
CA ALA A 101 -12.19 12.29 -9.59
C ALA A 101 -13.69 12.04 -9.87
N ILE A 102 -14.00 11.23 -10.87
CA ILE A 102 -15.36 10.79 -11.19
C ILE A 102 -15.79 9.55 -10.40
N GLN A 103 -14.83 8.87 -9.76
CA GLN A 103 -15.04 7.66 -8.98
C GLN A 103 -13.91 7.48 -7.97
N TYR A 104 -14.28 7.39 -6.68
CA TYR A 104 -13.42 7.02 -5.56
C TYR A 104 -14.21 6.13 -4.63
N ASP A 105 -14.16 4.83 -4.88
CA ASP A 105 -14.84 3.81 -4.11
C ASP A 105 -13.82 3.06 -3.24
N ASP A 106 -14.27 2.37 -2.21
CA ASP A 106 -13.42 1.46 -1.43
C ASP A 106 -12.79 0.41 -2.34
N ASP A 107 -11.50 0.16 -2.17
CA ASP A 107 -10.77 -0.88 -2.88
C ASP A 107 -11.13 -2.25 -2.32
N ARG A 108 -11.65 -3.15 -3.16
CA ARG A 108 -11.89 -4.54 -2.80
C ARG A 108 -10.59 -5.34 -2.75
N GLY A 109 -10.63 -6.50 -2.09
CA GLY A 109 -9.46 -7.36 -1.94
C GLY A 109 -8.83 -7.77 -3.29
N HIS A 110 -7.57 -8.21 -3.25
CA HIS A 110 -6.73 -8.45 -4.43
C HIS A 110 -7.33 -9.37 -5.49
N THR A 111 -8.25 -10.28 -5.13
CA THR A 111 -8.98 -11.12 -6.08
C THR A 111 -9.88 -10.34 -7.05
N TYR A 112 -10.27 -9.13 -6.69
CA TYR A 112 -11.07 -8.23 -7.52
C TYR A 112 -10.25 -7.32 -8.42
N ALA A 113 -8.92 -7.30 -8.31
CA ALA A 113 -8.06 -6.33 -9.00
C ALA A 113 -8.37 -6.21 -10.51
N GLY A 114 -8.57 -7.34 -11.21
CA GLY A 114 -8.93 -7.34 -12.63
C GLY A 114 -10.38 -6.90 -12.89
N ILE A 115 -11.31 -7.37 -12.06
CA ILE A 115 -12.73 -7.08 -12.23
C ILE A 115 -13.03 -5.61 -12.02
N ASP A 116 -12.52 -5.03 -10.91
CA ASP A 116 -12.75 -3.63 -10.58
C ASP A 116 -12.05 -2.71 -11.56
N PHE A 117 -10.83 -3.08 -11.98
CA PHE A 117 -10.09 -2.32 -12.96
C PHE A 117 -10.80 -2.29 -14.33
N LYS A 118 -11.37 -3.40 -14.79
CA LYS A 118 -12.14 -3.45 -16.04
C LYS A 118 -13.44 -2.64 -15.98
N ASN A 119 -14.04 -2.49 -14.79
CA ASN A 119 -15.35 -1.88 -14.60
C ASN A 119 -15.28 -0.41 -14.14
N THR A 120 -14.11 0.12 -13.81
CA THR A 120 -14.01 1.51 -13.34
C THR A 120 -14.36 2.53 -14.43
N LYS A 121 -15.10 3.57 -14.06
CA LYS A 121 -15.40 4.73 -14.92
C LYS A 121 -14.14 5.50 -15.33
N ARG A 122 -13.01 5.27 -14.65
CA ARG A 122 -11.72 5.91 -14.92
C ARG A 122 -10.98 5.31 -16.12
N LEU A 123 -11.34 4.10 -16.57
CA LEU A 123 -10.61 3.33 -17.58
C LEU A 123 -10.56 3.98 -18.97
N PRO A 124 -11.64 4.60 -19.50
CA PRO A 124 -11.63 5.10 -20.87
C PRO A 124 -10.51 6.10 -21.17
N GLY A 125 -9.72 5.82 -22.21
CA GLY A 125 -8.62 6.68 -22.66
C GLY A 125 -7.34 6.56 -21.83
N GLN A 126 -7.23 5.57 -20.94
CA GLN A 126 -6.02 5.29 -20.19
C GLN A 126 -4.97 4.56 -21.03
N LYS A 127 -3.77 4.48 -20.48
CA LYS A 127 -2.62 3.80 -21.09
C LYS A 127 -2.24 2.55 -20.28
N GLY A 128 -1.43 1.69 -20.89
CA GLY A 128 -1.01 0.42 -20.32
C GLY A 128 -0.23 0.54 -19.00
N ASN A 129 0.37 1.68 -18.71
CA ASN A 129 1.04 1.90 -17.42
C ASN A 129 0.12 1.75 -16.20
N CYS A 130 -1.19 2.01 -16.33
CA CYS A 130 -2.16 1.89 -15.25
C CYS A 130 -2.31 0.45 -14.70
N ILE A 131 -1.93 -0.58 -15.48
CA ILE A 131 -2.02 -1.99 -15.03
C ILE A 131 -0.72 -2.58 -14.52
N THR A 132 0.36 -1.79 -14.45
CA THR A 132 1.70 -2.27 -14.00
C THR A 132 1.63 -2.98 -12.64
N CYS A 133 0.80 -2.50 -11.72
CA CYS A 133 0.60 -3.07 -10.37
C CYS A 133 -0.59 -4.04 -10.27
N LYS A 134 -1.22 -4.46 -11.37
CA LYS A 134 -2.45 -5.27 -11.34
C LYS A 134 -2.24 -6.72 -11.78
N SER A 135 -1.13 -7.02 -12.45
CA SER A 135 -0.77 -8.37 -12.90
C SER A 135 0.72 -8.50 -13.14
N SER A 136 1.32 -9.61 -12.74
CA SER A 136 2.70 -9.94 -13.08
C SER A 136 2.91 -10.18 -14.58
N TYR A 137 1.83 -10.37 -15.35
CA TYR A 137 1.85 -10.44 -16.83
C TYR A 137 2.59 -9.24 -17.42
N MET A 138 2.45 -8.05 -16.79
CA MET A 138 3.09 -6.81 -17.23
C MET A 138 4.62 -6.93 -17.23
N TYR A 139 5.20 -7.62 -16.25
CA TYR A 139 6.63 -7.88 -16.19
C TYR A 139 7.00 -9.14 -16.99
N ASP A 140 6.34 -10.26 -16.73
CA ASP A 140 6.73 -11.58 -17.25
C ASP A 140 6.55 -11.68 -18.77
N VAL A 141 5.60 -10.95 -19.33
CA VAL A 141 5.35 -10.96 -20.78
C VAL A 141 5.81 -9.65 -21.42
N TYR A 142 5.23 -8.51 -21.04
CA TYR A 142 5.51 -7.26 -21.74
C TYR A 142 6.91 -6.71 -21.46
N TYR A 143 7.26 -6.52 -20.18
CA TYR A 143 8.52 -5.88 -19.84
C TYR A 143 9.74 -6.73 -20.27
N LYS A 144 9.70 -8.05 -20.08
CA LYS A 144 10.77 -8.96 -20.54
C LYS A 144 10.96 -8.96 -22.05
N GLN A 145 9.90 -8.67 -22.83
CA GLN A 145 9.98 -8.65 -24.29
C GLN A 145 10.43 -7.30 -24.84
N SER A 146 9.97 -6.20 -24.30
CA SER A 146 10.11 -4.87 -24.89
C SER A 146 10.25 -3.71 -23.88
N GLY A 147 10.61 -4.00 -22.62
CA GLY A 147 10.75 -2.98 -21.60
C GLY A 147 9.44 -2.24 -21.33
N TRP A 148 9.51 -0.93 -21.30
CA TRP A 148 8.35 -0.05 -21.00
C TRP A 148 7.45 0.28 -22.20
N ASP A 149 7.64 -0.34 -23.38
CA ASP A 149 6.85 -0.02 -24.58
C ASP A 149 5.35 -0.13 -24.37
N TYR A 150 4.89 -1.06 -23.52
CA TYR A 150 3.47 -1.21 -23.19
C TYR A 150 2.90 0.00 -22.44
N ALA A 151 3.73 0.73 -21.69
CA ALA A 151 3.27 1.79 -20.79
C ALA A 151 2.55 2.93 -21.52
N SER A 152 2.93 3.20 -22.77
CA SER A 152 2.35 4.25 -23.61
C SER A 152 1.22 3.77 -24.53
N LYS A 153 1.00 2.45 -24.66
CA LYS A 153 -0.05 1.88 -25.52
C LYS A 153 -1.46 2.11 -24.96
N PRO A 154 -2.49 2.09 -25.79
CA PRO A 154 -3.88 2.11 -25.32
C PRO A 154 -4.15 0.97 -24.33
N ILE A 155 -4.89 1.27 -23.26
CA ILE A 155 -5.15 0.30 -22.18
C ILE A 155 -5.86 -0.96 -22.69
N ASP A 156 -6.82 -0.82 -23.60
CA ASP A 156 -7.58 -1.94 -24.13
C ASP A 156 -6.68 -2.94 -24.91
N GLU A 157 -5.68 -2.43 -25.64
CA GLU A 157 -4.69 -3.25 -26.34
C GLU A 157 -3.85 -4.08 -25.34
N VAL A 158 -3.43 -3.44 -24.27
CA VAL A 158 -2.56 -4.06 -23.25
C VAL A 158 -3.32 -5.06 -22.38
N MET A 159 -4.59 -4.81 -22.12
CA MET A 159 -5.43 -5.72 -21.32
C MET A 159 -5.91 -6.96 -22.10
N ALA A 160 -6.09 -6.84 -23.41
CA ALA A 160 -6.74 -7.85 -24.22
C ALA A 160 -6.17 -9.28 -24.08
N PRO A 161 -4.85 -9.50 -23.96
CA PRO A 161 -4.28 -10.86 -23.81
C PRO A 161 -4.29 -11.38 -22.37
N ILE A 162 -4.64 -10.56 -21.35
CA ILE A 162 -4.61 -10.98 -19.95
C ILE A 162 -5.88 -11.74 -19.61
N GLU A 163 -5.75 -13.04 -19.37
CA GLU A 163 -6.84 -13.92 -18.95
C GLU A 163 -7.32 -13.53 -17.53
N ASP A 164 -8.57 -13.85 -17.20
CA ASP A 164 -9.18 -13.51 -15.90
C ASP A 164 -8.43 -14.12 -14.71
N ASP A 165 -7.81 -15.26 -14.93
CA ASP A 165 -6.99 -15.96 -13.94
C ASP A 165 -5.59 -15.32 -13.71
N GLN A 166 -5.10 -14.52 -14.66
CA GLN A 166 -3.75 -13.93 -14.67
C GLN A 166 -3.68 -12.52 -14.07
N TRP A 167 -4.77 -12.00 -13.56
CA TRP A 167 -4.72 -10.79 -12.76
C TRP A 167 -4.02 -11.08 -11.44
N PHE A 168 -4.09 -10.23 -10.45
CA PHE A 168 -3.36 -10.41 -9.21
C PHE A 168 -3.43 -11.86 -8.67
N GLY A 169 -2.29 -12.49 -8.41
CA GLY A 169 -2.18 -13.88 -7.98
C GLY A 169 -0.81 -14.23 -7.43
N CYS A 170 -0.51 -15.53 -7.31
CA CYS A 170 0.71 -16.06 -6.68
C CYS A 170 1.98 -15.48 -7.30
N SER A 171 2.06 -15.46 -8.64
CA SER A 171 3.21 -14.94 -9.39
C SER A 171 3.44 -13.43 -9.22
N THR A 172 2.49 -12.69 -8.65
CA THR A 172 2.68 -11.25 -8.32
C THR A 172 3.70 -11.05 -7.19
N CYS A 173 3.81 -12.01 -6.26
CA CYS A 173 4.70 -11.91 -5.11
C CYS A 173 5.78 -13.00 -5.11
N HIS A 174 5.57 -14.13 -5.81
CA HIS A 174 6.46 -15.26 -5.85
C HIS A 174 7.03 -15.48 -7.23
N ASP A 175 8.31 -15.83 -7.28
CA ASP A 175 8.90 -16.38 -8.49
C ASP A 175 8.23 -17.73 -8.80
N PRO A 176 7.64 -17.92 -9.98
CA PRO A 176 6.83 -19.10 -10.26
C PRO A 176 7.63 -20.41 -10.40
N GLU A 177 8.96 -20.34 -10.52
CA GLU A 177 9.83 -21.53 -10.61
C GLU A 177 10.36 -21.95 -9.23
N THR A 178 10.69 -20.98 -8.38
CA THR A 178 11.33 -21.21 -7.08
C THR A 178 10.40 -20.99 -5.90
N MET A 179 9.28 -20.31 -6.09
CA MET A 179 8.37 -19.83 -5.04
C MET A 179 9.02 -18.88 -4.03
N GLU A 180 10.24 -18.41 -4.29
CA GLU A 180 10.84 -17.34 -3.51
C GLU A 180 10.11 -16.00 -3.72
N LEU A 181 10.14 -15.15 -2.69
CA LEU A 181 9.60 -13.78 -2.81
C LEU A 181 10.39 -13.01 -3.87
N ARG A 182 9.66 -12.38 -4.79
CA ARG A 182 10.24 -11.53 -5.83
C ARG A 182 9.61 -10.15 -5.86
N VAL A 183 10.43 -9.15 -6.12
CA VAL A 183 9.99 -7.82 -6.54
C VAL A 183 10.20 -7.74 -8.05
N TYR A 184 9.15 -7.47 -8.80
CA TYR A 184 9.19 -7.45 -10.27
C TYR A 184 8.97 -6.06 -10.87
N GLN A 185 8.39 -5.13 -10.10
CA GLN A 185 8.07 -3.80 -10.59
C GLN A 185 9.35 -2.98 -10.77
N GLN A 186 9.78 -2.83 -12.01
CA GLN A 186 11.08 -2.25 -12.35
C GLN A 186 11.23 -0.80 -11.88
N GLY A 187 10.17 0.01 -11.92
CA GLY A 187 10.22 1.38 -11.41
C GLY A 187 10.54 1.44 -9.92
N PHE A 188 9.99 0.52 -9.11
CA PHE A 188 10.32 0.39 -7.70
C PHE A 188 11.77 -0.06 -7.50
N ILE A 189 12.22 -1.07 -8.25
CA ILE A 189 13.61 -1.56 -8.21
C ILE A 189 14.59 -0.41 -8.50
N ASP A 190 14.35 0.35 -9.57
CA ASP A 190 15.21 1.46 -9.99
C ASP A 190 15.22 2.59 -8.94
N SER A 191 14.07 2.87 -8.33
CA SER A 191 13.95 3.92 -7.32
C SER A 191 14.65 3.56 -6.01
N MET A 192 14.54 2.31 -5.57
CA MET A 192 15.26 1.80 -4.41
C MET A 192 16.77 1.74 -4.66
N ALA A 193 17.19 1.39 -5.89
CA ALA A 193 18.60 1.41 -6.27
C ALA A 193 19.20 2.81 -6.22
N ARG A 194 18.46 3.87 -6.60
CA ARG A 194 18.91 5.27 -6.44
C ARG A 194 19.14 5.64 -4.97
N ARG A 195 18.44 4.98 -4.04
CA ARG A 195 18.65 5.09 -2.58
C ARG A 195 19.75 4.17 -2.05
N GLY A 196 20.45 3.43 -2.92
CA GLY A 196 21.50 2.47 -2.52
C GLY A 196 20.95 1.14 -2.00
N ILE A 197 19.70 0.81 -2.23
CA ILE A 197 19.06 -0.43 -1.77
C ILE A 197 18.87 -1.38 -2.96
N ASP A 198 19.54 -2.54 -2.90
CA ASP A 198 19.35 -3.62 -3.86
C ASP A 198 18.22 -4.56 -3.40
N VAL A 199 17.02 -4.33 -3.90
CA VAL A 199 15.82 -5.10 -3.52
C VAL A 199 15.89 -6.56 -4.00
N ASN A 200 16.64 -6.87 -5.04
CA ASN A 200 16.76 -8.24 -5.56
C ASN A 200 17.60 -9.12 -4.64
N ASN A 201 18.63 -8.53 -4.02
CA ASN A 201 19.52 -9.20 -3.05
C ASN A 201 19.15 -8.88 -1.59
N ALA A 202 17.99 -8.25 -1.35
CA ALA A 202 17.49 -7.97 0.00
C ALA A 202 17.25 -9.28 0.79
N SER A 203 17.30 -9.17 2.12
CA SER A 203 16.99 -10.31 2.99
C SER A 203 15.57 -10.81 2.75
N HIS A 204 15.30 -12.08 3.13
CA HIS A 204 13.93 -12.60 3.06
C HIS A 204 12.95 -11.75 3.87
N ASN A 205 13.38 -11.22 5.03
CA ASN A 205 12.54 -10.35 5.86
C ASN A 205 12.22 -9.03 5.15
N ASP A 206 13.20 -8.38 4.51
CA ASP A 206 12.95 -7.14 3.76
C ASP A 206 12.04 -7.39 2.56
N LYS A 207 12.22 -8.52 1.85
CA LYS A 207 11.35 -8.91 0.74
C LYS A 207 9.88 -9.09 1.18
N ARG A 208 9.62 -9.49 2.43
CA ARG A 208 8.25 -9.56 2.98
C ARG A 208 7.56 -8.21 3.11
N ALA A 209 8.31 -7.11 3.08
CA ALA A 209 7.76 -5.77 2.92
C ALA A 209 7.75 -5.33 1.45
N TYR A 210 8.84 -5.55 0.72
CA TYR A 210 9.00 -5.03 -0.65
C TYR A 210 8.03 -5.62 -1.66
N VAL A 211 7.55 -6.86 -1.48
CA VAL A 211 6.51 -7.45 -2.35
C VAL A 211 5.16 -6.72 -2.25
N CYS A 212 4.90 -6.04 -1.15
CA CYS A 212 3.76 -5.15 -0.99
C CYS A 212 4.11 -3.73 -1.48
N ALA A 213 5.25 -3.22 -1.01
CA ALA A 213 5.75 -1.89 -1.30
C ALA A 213 5.87 -1.59 -2.79
N GLN A 214 6.17 -2.58 -3.64
CA GLN A 214 6.28 -2.37 -5.10
C GLN A 214 5.00 -1.83 -5.76
N CYS A 215 3.85 -1.92 -5.06
CA CYS A 215 2.55 -1.42 -5.53
C CYS A 215 1.89 -0.48 -4.51
N HIS A 216 2.14 -0.65 -3.20
CA HIS A 216 1.62 0.17 -2.11
C HIS A 216 2.63 1.27 -1.75
N ASN A 217 2.75 2.25 -2.63
CA ASN A 217 3.71 3.35 -2.52
C ASN A 217 3.25 4.58 -3.31
N GLU A 218 3.91 5.72 -3.10
CA GLU A 218 3.76 6.91 -3.93
C GLU A 218 4.48 6.73 -5.26
N TYR A 219 3.83 7.10 -6.36
CA TYR A 219 4.39 7.00 -7.70
C TYR A 219 3.84 8.06 -8.66
N TYR A 220 4.53 8.27 -9.76
CA TYR A 220 4.06 9.06 -10.89
C TYR A 220 4.42 8.38 -12.21
N PHE A 221 3.78 8.81 -13.29
CA PHE A 221 4.12 8.38 -14.64
C PHE A 221 5.01 9.41 -15.32
N THR A 222 6.17 8.98 -15.80
CA THR A 222 7.06 9.86 -16.57
C THR A 222 6.36 10.36 -17.83
N LYS A 223 6.65 11.58 -18.27
CA LYS A 223 6.04 12.15 -19.48
C LYS A 223 6.72 11.64 -20.76
N GLU A 224 7.95 11.18 -20.64
CA GLU A 224 8.78 10.72 -21.75
C GLU A 224 8.28 9.40 -22.34
N ASP A 225 8.05 8.40 -21.49
CA ASP A 225 7.69 7.04 -21.90
C ASP A 225 6.54 6.42 -21.10
N GLY A 226 5.98 7.16 -20.15
CA GLY A 226 4.84 6.71 -19.33
C GLY A 226 5.18 5.66 -18.28
N ARG A 227 6.45 5.34 -18.05
CA ARG A 227 6.81 4.35 -17.02
C ARG A 227 6.47 4.84 -15.63
N VAL A 228 6.24 3.88 -14.72
CA VAL A 228 6.10 4.14 -13.29
C VAL A 228 7.46 4.54 -12.72
N ASN A 229 7.49 5.61 -11.94
CA ASN A 229 8.66 6.05 -11.19
C ASN A 229 8.22 6.57 -9.81
N HIS A 230 9.15 6.65 -8.86
CA HIS A 230 8.85 6.99 -7.47
C HIS A 230 9.67 8.19 -7.02
N PRO A 231 9.09 9.11 -6.21
CA PRO A 231 9.75 10.34 -5.76
C PRO A 231 10.64 10.13 -4.52
N PHE A 232 11.37 9.01 -4.44
CA PHE A 232 12.06 8.56 -3.21
C PHE A 232 13.45 9.16 -2.99
N ASP A 233 14.00 9.88 -3.96
CA ASP A 233 15.39 10.30 -3.95
C ASP A 233 15.75 11.22 -2.77
N ASN A 234 14.80 12.03 -2.28
CA ASN A 234 15.01 12.96 -1.17
C ASN A 234 14.58 12.40 0.20
N GLY A 235 13.75 11.33 0.21
CA GLY A 235 13.22 10.74 1.44
C GLY A 235 11.93 9.96 1.21
N LEU A 236 11.31 9.52 2.31
CA LEU A 236 10.05 8.78 2.34
C LEU A 236 9.05 9.50 3.27
N ASP A 237 8.87 10.77 3.07
CA ASP A 237 7.83 11.57 3.73
C ASP A 237 7.25 12.59 2.77
N ALA A 238 6.07 13.09 3.09
CA ALA A 238 5.32 13.96 2.20
C ALA A 238 6.09 15.24 1.80
N GLU A 239 6.94 15.76 2.69
CA GLU A 239 7.75 16.95 2.44
C GLU A 239 8.88 16.67 1.44
N SER A 240 9.62 15.57 1.65
CA SER A 240 10.73 15.15 0.77
C SER A 240 10.24 14.83 -0.64
N GLU A 241 9.08 14.18 -0.76
CA GLU A 241 8.46 13.86 -2.04
C GLU A 241 7.90 15.11 -2.72
N TYR A 242 7.33 16.06 -1.96
CA TYR A 242 6.94 17.36 -2.52
C TYR A 242 8.16 18.10 -3.06
N GLU A 243 9.26 18.13 -2.33
CA GLU A 243 10.52 18.72 -2.77
C GLU A 243 11.03 18.08 -4.07
N PHE A 244 10.96 16.75 -4.17
CA PHE A 244 11.33 16.03 -5.40
C PHE A 244 10.55 16.56 -6.62
N TYR A 245 9.23 16.76 -6.49
CA TYR A 245 8.41 17.31 -7.56
C TYR A 245 8.73 18.79 -7.85
N GLN A 246 9.05 19.59 -6.83
CA GLN A 246 9.35 21.02 -6.97
C GLN A 246 10.74 21.29 -7.56
N SER A 247 11.74 20.47 -7.20
CA SER A 247 13.12 20.62 -7.66
C SER A 247 13.34 20.31 -9.15
N GLY A 248 12.34 19.72 -9.81
CA GLY A 248 12.43 19.28 -11.20
C GLY A 248 13.05 17.89 -11.39
N GLN A 249 13.34 17.15 -10.30
CA GLN A 249 13.84 15.78 -10.36
C GLN A 249 12.84 14.83 -11.09
N ALA A 250 11.56 15.15 -11.11
CA ALA A 250 10.55 14.44 -11.88
C ALA A 250 10.59 14.69 -13.41
N GLY A 251 11.63 15.37 -13.93
CA GLY A 251 11.83 15.64 -15.34
C GLY A 251 10.73 16.55 -15.93
N ALA A 252 10.08 16.08 -17.00
CA ALA A 252 8.99 16.81 -17.65
C ALA A 252 7.65 16.71 -16.88
N PHE A 253 7.54 15.85 -15.87
CA PHE A 253 6.34 15.79 -15.02
C PHE A 253 6.32 17.02 -14.07
N LYS A 254 5.24 17.81 -14.14
CA LYS A 254 5.09 19.01 -13.31
C LYS A 254 3.83 18.98 -12.45
N GLN A 255 2.77 18.40 -12.94
CA GLN A 255 1.49 18.26 -12.25
C GLN A 255 0.64 17.16 -12.90
N ASP A 256 -0.33 16.66 -12.16
CA ASP A 256 -1.36 15.75 -12.66
C ASP A 256 -2.47 16.53 -13.39
N TRP A 257 -2.91 17.66 -12.82
CA TRP A 257 -3.94 18.51 -13.44
C TRP A 257 -3.80 19.98 -13.03
N ILE A 258 -4.59 20.81 -13.67
CA ILE A 258 -4.84 22.19 -13.26
C ILE A 258 -6.20 22.26 -12.60
N HIS A 259 -6.28 22.75 -11.38
CA HIS A 259 -7.53 22.88 -10.64
C HIS A 259 -8.50 23.82 -11.38
N ALA A 260 -9.76 23.38 -11.54
CA ALA A 260 -10.71 24.08 -12.40
C ALA A 260 -11.01 25.51 -11.95
N ASP A 261 -11.08 25.76 -10.64
CA ASP A 261 -11.41 27.07 -10.08
C ASP A 261 -10.16 27.92 -9.81
N SER A 262 -9.24 27.46 -8.96
CA SER A 262 -8.06 28.24 -8.53
C SER A 262 -6.98 28.37 -9.61
N LYS A 263 -7.02 27.54 -10.66
CA LYS A 263 -5.97 27.40 -11.69
C LYS A 263 -4.60 26.99 -11.14
N ALA A 264 -4.55 26.50 -9.90
CA ALA A 264 -3.33 25.94 -9.31
C ALA A 264 -2.91 24.64 -10.01
N PRO A 265 -1.60 24.42 -10.26
CA PRO A 265 -1.09 23.14 -10.76
C PRO A 265 -1.05 22.13 -9.61
N MET A 266 -1.78 21.03 -9.71
CA MET A 266 -2.00 20.10 -8.60
C MET A 266 -1.25 18.78 -8.79
N LEU A 267 -0.88 18.16 -7.67
CA LEU A 267 -0.35 16.80 -7.57
C LEU A 267 -1.43 15.89 -6.98
N LYS A 268 -1.43 14.61 -7.39
CA LYS A 268 -2.25 13.56 -6.81
C LYS A 268 -1.36 12.54 -6.11
N ALA A 269 -1.52 12.39 -4.81
CA ALA A 269 -0.87 11.30 -4.08
C ALA A 269 -1.53 9.96 -4.40
N GLN A 270 -0.75 8.88 -4.38
CA GLN A 270 -1.23 7.56 -4.81
C GLN A 270 -1.51 6.64 -3.62
N HIS A 271 -0.50 5.90 -3.11
CA HIS A 271 -0.67 4.91 -2.04
C HIS A 271 0.55 4.90 -1.11
N PRO A 272 0.86 5.95 -0.33
CA PRO A 272 2.10 6.07 0.44
C PRO A 272 2.15 5.17 1.70
N ASP A 273 1.72 3.92 1.56
CA ASP A 273 1.70 2.94 2.65
C ASP A 273 3.11 2.48 3.04
N PHE A 274 3.98 2.25 2.04
CA PHE A 274 5.39 1.91 2.28
C PHE A 274 6.12 3.03 3.00
N GLU A 275 5.91 4.27 2.60
CA GLU A 275 6.54 5.47 3.15
C GLU A 275 6.12 5.72 4.60
N THR A 276 4.87 5.48 4.92
CA THR A 276 4.38 5.59 6.30
C THR A 276 4.93 4.46 7.17
N TRP A 277 4.88 3.21 6.67
CA TRP A 277 5.41 2.06 7.40
C TRP A 277 6.93 2.12 7.57
N ALA A 278 7.70 2.42 6.53
CA ALA A 278 9.18 2.33 6.52
C ALA A 278 9.89 3.19 7.57
N THR A 279 9.20 4.15 8.16
CA THR A 279 9.70 5.04 9.22
C THR A 279 8.93 4.89 10.54
N SER A 280 8.22 3.78 10.71
CA SER A 280 7.41 3.48 11.89
C SER A 280 8.19 2.68 12.94
N VAL A 281 7.68 2.69 14.17
CA VAL A 281 8.21 1.85 15.26
C VAL A 281 8.14 0.36 14.95
N HIS A 282 7.19 -0.08 14.13
CA HIS A 282 7.07 -1.46 13.69
C HIS A 282 8.18 -1.83 12.70
N ALA A 283 8.48 -0.97 11.73
CA ALA A 283 9.60 -1.16 10.82
C ALA A 283 10.95 -1.19 11.55
N ASP A 284 11.16 -0.27 12.49
CA ASP A 284 12.36 -0.23 13.35
C ASP A 284 12.52 -1.51 14.19
N ALA A 285 11.41 -2.13 14.60
CA ALA A 285 11.38 -3.41 15.30
C ALA A 285 11.53 -4.62 14.34
N GLY A 286 11.69 -4.42 13.04
CA GLY A 286 11.80 -5.48 12.02
C GLY A 286 10.48 -6.18 11.67
N VAL A 287 9.34 -5.60 12.05
CA VAL A 287 8.00 -6.10 11.72
C VAL A 287 7.62 -5.65 10.31
N THR A 288 7.25 -6.59 9.46
CA THR A 288 6.94 -6.36 8.04
C THR A 288 5.43 -6.30 7.78
N CYS A 289 5.05 -5.91 6.57
CA CYS A 289 3.65 -5.91 6.13
C CYS A 289 3.00 -7.30 6.33
N VAL A 290 3.74 -8.37 6.01
CA VAL A 290 3.26 -9.76 6.09
C VAL A 290 2.97 -10.18 7.54
N ASP A 291 3.72 -9.68 8.53
CA ASP A 291 3.51 -10.07 9.94
C ASP A 291 2.14 -9.64 10.47
N CYS A 292 1.62 -8.53 9.97
CA CYS A 292 0.32 -7.99 10.34
C CYS A 292 -0.80 -8.43 9.39
N HIS A 293 -0.61 -8.29 8.07
CA HIS A 293 -1.66 -8.50 7.05
C HIS A 293 -1.75 -9.95 6.55
N MET A 294 -0.72 -10.77 6.78
CA MET A 294 -0.63 -12.17 6.34
C MET A 294 0.00 -13.05 7.44
N PRO A 295 -0.56 -13.05 8.67
CA PRO A 295 0.07 -13.72 9.80
C PRO A 295 0.16 -15.23 9.59
N TYR A 296 1.03 -15.88 10.39
CA TYR A 296 1.09 -17.33 10.43
C TYR A 296 -0.17 -17.92 11.07
N MET A 297 -0.79 -18.85 10.34
CA MET A 297 -1.96 -19.59 10.75
C MET A 297 -1.61 -21.08 10.97
N ARG A 298 -2.52 -21.82 11.59
CA ARG A 298 -2.45 -23.27 11.71
C ARG A 298 -3.78 -23.90 11.31
N GLU A 299 -3.71 -24.90 10.45
CA GLU A 299 -4.87 -25.70 10.05
C GLU A 299 -4.47 -27.18 10.07
N ASN A 300 -5.23 -28.03 10.75
CA ASN A 300 -4.96 -29.47 10.89
C ASN A 300 -3.51 -29.78 11.35
N GLY A 301 -2.92 -28.90 12.19
CA GLY A 301 -1.55 -29.04 12.67
C GLY A 301 -0.46 -28.48 11.73
N GLN A 302 -0.79 -28.16 10.50
CA GLN A 302 0.11 -27.54 9.53
C GLN A 302 0.18 -26.02 9.76
N LYS A 303 1.41 -25.48 9.82
CA LYS A 303 1.64 -24.03 9.87
C LYS A 303 1.79 -23.51 8.43
N TYR A 304 1.10 -22.42 8.13
CA TYR A 304 1.22 -21.73 6.84
C TYR A 304 1.10 -20.21 7.01
N THR A 305 1.53 -19.43 6.04
CA THR A 305 1.29 -17.98 6.00
C THR A 305 -0.10 -17.73 5.39
N SER A 306 -0.96 -16.99 6.09
CA SER A 306 -2.23 -16.55 5.52
C SER A 306 -2.00 -15.67 4.30
N HIS A 307 -2.69 -15.95 3.21
CA HIS A 307 -2.72 -15.09 2.02
C HIS A 307 -4.02 -14.27 1.94
N TRP A 308 -4.75 -14.18 3.04
CA TRP A 308 -5.85 -13.25 3.21
C TRP A 308 -5.29 -11.89 3.64
N MET A 309 -4.94 -11.06 2.67
CA MET A 309 -4.45 -9.70 2.88
C MET A 309 -5.62 -8.83 3.31
N THR A 310 -5.78 -8.68 4.62
CA THR A 310 -6.95 -8.03 5.23
C THR A 310 -6.53 -7.11 6.37
N ASN A 311 -7.49 -6.37 6.92
CA ASN A 311 -7.29 -5.60 8.14
C ASN A 311 -6.85 -6.52 9.29
N PRO A 312 -5.68 -6.28 9.92
CA PRO A 312 -5.13 -7.14 10.97
C PRO A 312 -6.06 -7.33 12.19
N LEU A 313 -7.03 -6.44 12.39
CA LEU A 313 -8.04 -6.60 13.46
C LEU A 313 -8.99 -7.78 13.23
N LYS A 314 -9.05 -8.34 12.01
CA LYS A 314 -9.77 -9.59 11.71
C LYS A 314 -8.99 -10.84 12.20
N THR A 315 -7.69 -10.69 12.45
CA THR A 315 -6.76 -11.75 12.86
C THR A 315 -5.88 -11.30 14.03
N THR A 316 -6.42 -10.52 14.98
CA THR A 316 -5.66 -9.88 16.08
C THR A 316 -4.82 -10.88 16.88
N GLU A 317 -5.34 -12.09 17.11
CA GLU A 317 -4.67 -13.14 17.88
C GLU A 317 -3.42 -13.68 17.16
N GLU A 318 -3.45 -13.77 15.84
CA GLU A 318 -2.34 -14.28 15.04
C GLU A 318 -1.39 -13.18 14.59
N SER A 319 -1.84 -11.94 14.56
CA SER A 319 -1.03 -10.76 14.20
C SER A 319 -0.50 -10.05 15.45
N CYS A 320 -1.30 -9.21 16.09
CA CYS A 320 -0.87 -8.32 17.17
C CYS A 320 -0.40 -9.06 18.42
N LEU A 321 -1.18 -10.07 18.89
CA LEU A 321 -0.91 -10.79 20.16
C LEU A 321 0.27 -11.77 20.05
N LYS A 322 0.99 -11.82 18.93
CA LYS A 322 2.28 -12.54 18.86
C LYS A 322 3.43 -11.74 19.46
N CYS A 323 3.28 -10.43 19.57
CA CYS A 323 4.30 -9.53 20.07
C CYS A 323 3.81 -8.65 21.23
N HIS A 324 2.50 -8.41 21.34
CA HIS A 324 1.89 -7.57 22.36
C HIS A 324 1.23 -8.40 23.47
N ASP A 325 1.43 -7.99 24.73
CA ASP A 325 0.88 -8.65 25.92
C ASP A 325 -0.48 -8.05 26.35
N GLU A 326 -0.92 -6.96 25.71
CA GLU A 326 -2.20 -6.33 25.97
C GLU A 326 -3.37 -7.19 25.48
N SER A 327 -4.58 -6.93 25.97
CA SER A 327 -5.76 -7.63 25.46
C SER A 327 -6.10 -7.20 24.03
N ALA A 328 -6.72 -8.10 23.27
CA ALA A 328 -7.20 -7.80 21.91
C ALA A 328 -8.11 -6.57 21.88
N GLU A 329 -8.98 -6.41 22.90
CA GLU A 329 -9.88 -5.26 23.03
C GLU A 329 -9.10 -3.94 23.19
N THR A 330 -8.04 -3.95 24.01
CA THR A 330 -7.18 -2.77 24.22
C THR A 330 -6.50 -2.36 22.92
N LEU A 331 -5.94 -3.32 22.18
CA LEU A 331 -5.28 -3.05 20.91
C LEU A 331 -6.28 -2.55 19.84
N LYS A 332 -7.46 -3.18 19.76
CA LYS A 332 -8.54 -2.71 18.86
C LYS A 332 -8.98 -1.30 19.19
N ALA A 333 -9.17 -0.97 20.49
CA ALA A 333 -9.51 0.38 20.92
C ALA A 333 -8.41 1.39 20.58
N ARG A 334 -7.14 1.00 20.66
CA ARG A 334 -6.00 1.84 20.27
C ARG A 334 -6.02 2.15 18.78
N VAL A 335 -6.21 1.12 17.93
CA VAL A 335 -6.32 1.29 16.47
C VAL A 335 -7.50 2.20 16.12
N GLN A 336 -8.67 1.98 16.75
CA GLN A 336 -9.85 2.83 16.55
C GLN A 336 -9.57 4.29 16.91
N THR A 337 -8.90 4.54 18.05
CA THR A 337 -8.56 5.90 18.48
C THR A 337 -7.64 6.60 17.48
N ILE A 338 -6.65 5.89 16.93
CA ILE A 338 -5.75 6.44 15.90
C ILE A 338 -6.56 6.81 14.66
N GLY A 339 -7.39 5.88 14.15
CA GLY A 339 -8.23 6.13 12.97
C GLY A 339 -9.19 7.29 13.17
N ASP A 340 -9.89 7.35 14.30
CA ASP A 340 -10.82 8.45 14.64
C ASP A 340 -10.14 9.83 14.65
N ASN A 341 -8.93 9.90 15.21
CA ASN A 341 -8.20 11.16 15.29
C ASN A 341 -7.68 11.56 13.90
N THR A 342 -7.13 10.60 13.14
CA THR A 342 -6.68 10.83 11.76
C THR A 342 -7.83 11.30 10.88
N PHE A 343 -8.95 10.60 10.87
CA PHE A 343 -10.11 10.97 10.07
C PHE A 343 -10.65 12.35 10.40
N LYS A 344 -10.78 12.68 11.71
CA LYS A 344 -11.23 14.02 12.13
C LYS A 344 -10.31 15.12 11.62
N LEU A 345 -8.97 14.95 11.76
CA LEU A 345 -8.02 15.96 11.33
C LEU A 345 -7.93 16.05 9.80
N GLN A 346 -7.99 14.93 9.10
CA GLN A 346 -8.07 14.85 7.63
C GLN A 346 -9.26 15.62 7.08
N ARG A 347 -10.45 15.49 7.72
CA ARG A 347 -11.64 16.25 7.36
C ARG A 347 -11.48 17.76 7.57
N ILE A 348 -10.78 18.16 8.64
CA ILE A 348 -10.47 19.59 8.88
C ILE A 348 -9.53 20.10 7.79
N ALA A 349 -8.44 19.38 7.54
CA ALA A 349 -7.45 19.73 6.50
C ALA A 349 -8.12 19.85 5.12
N GLY A 350 -8.87 18.84 4.70
CA GLY A 350 -9.55 18.84 3.39
C GLY A 350 -10.54 20.00 3.20
N LYS A 351 -11.29 20.33 4.24
CA LYS A 351 -12.20 21.51 4.22
C LYS A 351 -11.43 22.84 4.15
N THR A 352 -10.28 22.94 4.83
CA THR A 352 -9.45 24.14 4.78
C THR A 352 -8.82 24.31 3.41
N VAL A 353 -8.35 23.22 2.78
CA VAL A 353 -7.86 23.21 1.40
C VAL A 353 -8.96 23.62 0.41
N ALA A 354 -10.18 23.07 0.55
CA ALA A 354 -11.32 23.48 -0.28
C ALA A 354 -11.64 24.97 -0.13
N GLN A 355 -11.53 25.51 1.09
CA GLN A 355 -11.71 26.95 1.32
C GLN A 355 -10.60 27.78 0.66
N ALA A 356 -9.34 27.30 0.65
CA ALA A 356 -8.24 27.97 -0.03
C ALA A 356 -8.49 28.09 -1.53
N HIS A 357 -8.92 27.01 -2.21
CA HIS A 357 -9.31 27.05 -3.63
C HIS A 357 -10.42 28.07 -3.91
N LYS A 358 -11.46 28.10 -3.07
CA LYS A 358 -12.57 29.07 -3.20
C LYS A 358 -12.12 30.51 -3.00
N THR A 359 -11.18 30.73 -2.07
CA THR A 359 -10.65 32.06 -1.81
C THR A 359 -9.83 32.59 -2.99
N ILE A 360 -8.97 31.75 -3.60
CA ILE A 360 -8.25 32.09 -4.83
C ILE A 360 -9.24 32.43 -5.96
N LYS A 361 -10.28 31.59 -6.14
CA LYS A 361 -11.29 31.86 -7.16
C LYS A 361 -11.98 33.21 -6.94
N ALA A 362 -12.37 33.53 -5.70
CA ALA A 362 -12.97 34.81 -5.37
C ALA A 362 -12.03 36.00 -5.69
N ALA A 363 -10.74 35.88 -5.43
CA ALA A 363 -9.74 36.88 -5.78
C ALA A 363 -9.62 37.06 -7.31
N MET A 364 -9.62 35.96 -8.07
CA MET A 364 -9.64 36.01 -9.54
C MET A 364 -10.90 36.75 -10.06
N ASP A 365 -12.06 36.41 -9.51
CA ASP A 365 -13.34 37.04 -9.88
C ASP A 365 -13.36 38.54 -9.51
N ALA A 366 -12.58 38.95 -8.50
CA ALA A 366 -12.39 40.35 -8.08
C ALA A 366 -11.30 41.08 -8.89
N GLY A 367 -10.65 40.42 -9.86
CA GLY A 367 -9.66 41.02 -10.76
C GLY A 367 -8.19 40.89 -10.31
N ALA A 368 -7.86 40.01 -9.36
CA ALA A 368 -6.48 39.73 -9.03
C ALA A 368 -5.74 39.11 -10.23
N THR A 369 -4.49 39.54 -10.47
CA THR A 369 -3.69 39.08 -11.59
C THR A 369 -3.06 37.71 -11.32
N ASP A 370 -2.58 37.03 -12.37
CA ASP A 370 -1.91 35.73 -12.24
C ASP A 370 -0.61 35.85 -11.43
N GLU A 371 0.14 36.97 -11.59
CA GLU A 371 1.36 37.23 -10.81
C GLU A 371 1.06 37.36 -9.32
N GLN A 372 -0.01 38.05 -8.95
CA GLN A 372 -0.43 38.17 -7.55
C GLN A 372 -0.85 36.84 -6.94
N LEU A 373 -1.42 35.95 -7.75
CA LEU A 373 -1.94 34.65 -7.30
C LEU A 373 -0.91 33.51 -7.41
N GLU A 374 0.30 33.76 -7.90
CA GLU A 374 1.31 32.69 -8.04
C GLU A 374 1.65 32.04 -6.69
N GLU A 375 2.01 32.84 -5.68
CA GLU A 375 2.32 32.33 -4.35
C GLU A 375 1.12 31.64 -3.66
N PRO A 376 -0.11 32.19 -3.66
CA PRO A 376 -1.29 31.47 -3.18
C PRO A 376 -1.52 30.12 -3.87
N ARG A 377 -1.30 30.03 -5.19
CA ARG A 377 -1.44 28.76 -5.93
C ARG A 377 -0.39 27.72 -5.53
N GLN A 378 0.84 28.13 -5.24
CA GLN A 378 1.87 27.23 -4.72
C GLN A 378 1.53 26.75 -3.31
N LEU A 379 1.03 27.63 -2.44
CA LEU A 379 0.61 27.30 -1.08
C LEU A 379 -0.55 26.28 -1.06
N VAL A 380 -1.59 26.46 -1.90
CA VAL A 380 -2.69 25.51 -1.96
C VAL A 380 -2.28 24.18 -2.60
N ARG A 381 -1.35 24.19 -3.57
CA ARG A 381 -0.74 22.99 -4.14
C ARG A 381 -0.05 22.16 -3.06
N GLU A 382 0.79 22.80 -2.24
CA GLU A 382 1.50 22.16 -1.15
C GLU A 382 0.54 21.67 -0.05
N ALA A 383 -0.44 22.49 0.33
CA ALA A 383 -1.47 22.14 1.30
C ALA A 383 -2.27 20.90 0.87
N GLN A 384 -2.71 20.87 -0.38
CA GLN A 384 -3.46 19.74 -0.91
C GLN A 384 -2.60 18.50 -1.05
N TRP A 385 -1.33 18.61 -1.45
CA TRP A 385 -0.41 17.49 -1.47
C TRP A 385 -0.33 16.80 -0.11
N TYR A 386 -0.12 17.54 0.98
CA TYR A 386 -0.04 16.98 2.33
C TYR A 386 -1.36 16.35 2.79
N TRP A 387 -2.49 16.96 2.47
CA TRP A 387 -3.80 16.38 2.76
C TRP A 387 -4.06 15.11 1.96
N ASP A 388 -3.80 15.13 0.66
CA ASP A 388 -4.05 14.01 -0.25
C ASP A 388 -3.11 12.83 0.04
N TRP A 389 -1.88 13.10 0.43
CA TRP A 389 -0.90 12.10 0.83
C TRP A 389 -1.41 11.26 2.01
N VAL A 390 -2.05 11.89 3.00
CA VAL A 390 -2.70 11.18 4.10
C VAL A 390 -4.02 10.55 3.67
N ALA A 391 -4.79 11.20 2.80
CA ALA A 391 -6.07 10.67 2.32
C ALA A 391 -5.91 9.44 1.42
N ALA A 392 -4.76 9.28 0.80
CA ALA A 392 -4.44 8.17 -0.10
C ALA A 392 -3.78 6.98 0.61
N GLU A 393 -3.31 7.15 1.86
CA GLU A 393 -2.73 6.09 2.69
C GLU A 393 -3.85 5.19 3.24
N ASN A 394 -3.70 3.86 3.09
CA ASN A 394 -4.77 2.91 3.40
C ASN A 394 -4.86 2.55 4.91
N GLY A 395 -3.86 2.86 5.72
CA GLY A 395 -3.79 2.49 7.13
C GLY A 395 -4.57 3.40 8.07
N MET A 396 -5.23 4.47 7.57
CA MET A 396 -5.90 5.49 8.36
C MET A 396 -5.02 6.00 9.53
N GLY A 397 -3.74 6.24 9.21
CA GLY A 397 -2.74 6.74 10.15
C GLY A 397 -2.11 5.70 11.07
N PHE A 398 -2.54 4.43 11.04
CA PHE A 398 -2.00 3.41 11.94
C PHE A 398 -0.53 3.09 11.68
N HIS A 399 -0.09 3.10 10.42
CA HIS A 399 1.29 2.77 10.07
C HIS A 399 2.29 3.72 10.74
N ASN A 400 1.98 5.03 10.84
CA ASN A 400 2.81 6.02 11.53
C ASN A 400 1.96 7.21 12.03
N PRO A 401 1.32 7.12 13.19
CA PRO A 401 0.41 8.15 13.67
C PRO A 401 1.05 9.53 13.80
N ASP A 402 2.30 9.60 14.26
CA ASP A 402 3.00 10.87 14.47
C ASP A 402 3.30 11.57 13.14
N LYS A 403 3.78 10.83 12.14
CA LYS A 403 4.01 11.35 10.77
C LYS A 403 2.70 11.86 10.17
N ILE A 404 1.63 11.08 10.25
CA ILE A 404 0.31 11.43 9.71
C ILE A 404 -0.25 12.71 10.34
N MET A 405 -0.22 12.81 11.67
CA MET A 405 -0.72 14.00 12.38
C MET A 405 0.10 15.24 12.04
N ARG A 406 1.43 15.13 11.93
CA ARG A 406 2.33 16.19 11.51
C ARG A 406 2.02 16.65 10.08
N THR A 407 1.88 15.73 9.14
CA THR A 407 1.58 16.03 7.73
C THR A 407 0.25 16.75 7.57
N LEU A 408 -0.80 16.32 8.28
CA LEU A 408 -2.09 17.04 8.29
C LEU A 408 -1.99 18.43 8.92
N GLY A 409 -1.16 18.59 9.97
CA GLY A 409 -0.87 19.89 10.55
C GLY A 409 -0.25 20.87 9.56
N LEU A 410 0.74 20.39 8.77
CA LEU A 410 1.36 21.15 7.69
C LEU A 410 0.35 21.52 6.59
N SER A 411 -0.53 20.60 6.21
CA SER A 411 -1.60 20.88 5.24
C SER A 411 -2.48 22.05 5.70
N ILE A 412 -2.93 22.02 6.94
CA ILE A 412 -3.80 23.07 7.52
C ILE A 412 -3.06 24.40 7.54
N ASP A 413 -1.80 24.42 7.98
CA ASP A 413 -0.98 25.64 8.05
C ASP A 413 -0.81 26.28 6.67
N LYS A 414 -0.40 25.50 5.66
CA LYS A 414 -0.24 25.98 4.28
C LYS A 414 -1.55 26.48 3.67
N ALA A 415 -2.67 25.80 3.94
CA ALA A 415 -3.98 26.25 3.47
C ALA A 415 -4.40 27.59 4.11
N HIS A 416 -4.13 27.79 5.40
CA HIS A 416 -4.36 29.07 6.07
C HIS A 416 -3.47 30.19 5.52
N GLN A 417 -2.17 29.94 5.31
CA GLN A 417 -1.25 30.90 4.67
C GLN A 417 -1.78 31.32 3.29
N CYS A 418 -2.28 30.35 2.49
CA CYS A 418 -2.90 30.64 1.20
C CYS A 418 -4.10 31.59 1.35
N ILE A 419 -5.02 31.28 2.28
CA ILE A 419 -6.23 32.07 2.51
C ILE A 419 -5.86 33.49 2.97
N GLU A 420 -4.94 33.64 3.91
CA GLU A 420 -4.50 34.94 4.44
C GLU A 420 -3.87 35.82 3.34
N LYS A 421 -2.91 35.27 2.57
CA LYS A 421 -2.28 35.99 1.45
C LYS A 421 -3.28 36.41 0.40
N THR A 422 -4.17 35.50 0.00
CA THR A 422 -5.20 35.80 -1.00
C THR A 422 -6.15 36.90 -0.50
N ASN A 423 -6.53 36.87 0.77
CA ASN A 423 -7.36 37.93 1.36
C ASN A 423 -6.64 39.29 1.42
N ALA A 424 -5.33 39.32 1.67
CA ALA A 424 -4.51 40.52 1.65
C ALA A 424 -4.46 41.15 0.23
N ILE A 425 -4.32 40.31 -0.80
CA ILE A 425 -4.37 40.73 -2.22
C ILE A 425 -5.72 41.41 -2.51
N MET A 426 -6.85 40.78 -2.13
CA MET A 426 -8.19 41.37 -2.32
C MET A 426 -8.41 42.70 -1.60
N LYS A 427 -7.71 42.93 -0.48
CA LYS A 427 -7.76 44.19 0.26
C LYS A 427 -6.82 45.26 -0.31
N GLY A 428 -6.01 44.96 -1.31
CA GLY A 428 -5.00 45.87 -1.85
C GLY A 428 -3.81 46.11 -0.91
N SER A 429 -3.55 45.17 0.02
CA SER A 429 -2.47 45.27 0.99
C SER A 429 -1.18 44.57 0.52
N LEU A 430 -1.20 43.93 -0.65
CA LEU A 430 -0.07 43.26 -1.33
C LEU A 430 -0.03 43.64 -2.80
#